data_37fa115966372b6c7be6c21280e71f59
#
_entry.id   37fa115966372b6c7be6c21280e71f59
#
_cell.length_a   1.000
_cell.length_b   1.000
_cell.length_c   1.000
_cell.angle_alpha   90.00
_cell.angle_beta   90.00
_cell.angle_gamma   90.00
#
_symmetry.space_group_name_H-M   'P 1'
#
loop_
_entity.id
_entity.type
_entity.pdbx_description
1 polymer ?
#
loop_
_entity_poly.entity_id
_entity_poly.type
_entity_poly.pdbx_seq_one_letter_code
_entity_poly.pdbx_strand_id
1 'polypeptide(L)'
;MSNSQLTPGVVPGRLPAKAYDANFADVIAPYDRHEAQVASDRCYFCHDAPCITACPTSIDIPLFIRQIATGTPDAAAKTIFAQNILGGMCARVCPTEQLCEEACVREAAEGKPVEIGRLQRFATDGLMAKAKHPFTRAVATGKRVAVVGAGPAGLACAHRMALLGHDVVIYDARPKPGGLNEFGIATYKTTDDFAQREVDWLLKIGGIKIETGKALGGALTLEGLKSSYDAVFLGIGLGGVNALRSDGEDKANVLDAVDFISDLRQSTNKSQLPIGRDVVVIGGGMTAVDAAVQSKLLGAENVTIVYRRDQAKMSASPYEQGHATSAGVRIICNAMPVAVHGNGTVREVEFAYSQDTDTGLKPSAETFRLRADHVFKAIGQTLDDAPSGLALAGGKIAITAAGRTSLPGIWAGGDCASGGNDLTVTAVAEGRDAAMDIHASLMGAVR
;
A
#
# COMPACT_ATOMS: atom_id res chain seq x y z
N MET A 1 28.20 8.08 -26.06
CA MET A 1 28.71 7.23 -24.96
C MET A 1 27.49 6.75 -24.19
N SER A 2 27.41 5.46 -23.89
CA SER A 2 26.32 4.92 -23.03
C SER A 2 26.55 5.36 -21.58
N ASN A 3 25.47 5.70 -20.87
CA ASN A 3 25.55 5.98 -19.44
C ASN A 3 25.96 4.73 -18.66
N SER A 4 26.47 4.92 -17.44
CA SER A 4 26.84 3.86 -16.50
C SER A 4 26.48 4.28 -15.07
N GLN A 5 26.65 3.39 -14.12
CA GLN A 5 26.46 3.71 -12.70
C GLN A 5 27.35 4.86 -12.23
N LEU A 6 28.53 5.01 -12.83
CA LEU A 6 29.50 6.07 -12.49
C LEU A 6 29.21 7.42 -13.17
N THR A 7 28.29 7.49 -14.12
CA THR A 7 27.95 8.75 -14.81
C THR A 7 27.39 9.76 -13.79
N PRO A 8 27.98 10.95 -13.66
CA PRO A 8 27.52 11.96 -12.70
C PRO A 8 26.12 12.48 -12.99
N GLY A 9 25.42 12.92 -11.95
CA GLY A 9 24.12 13.57 -12.05
C GLY A 9 22.99 12.61 -12.34
N VAL A 10 21.86 13.16 -12.82
CA VAL A 10 20.62 12.43 -13.11
C VAL A 10 20.56 12.04 -14.57
N VAL A 11 20.65 10.75 -14.86
CA VAL A 11 20.65 10.23 -16.24
C VAL A 11 19.86 8.92 -16.33
N PRO A 12 19.24 8.60 -17.47
CA PRO A 12 18.65 7.31 -17.75
C PRO A 12 19.71 6.28 -18.18
N GLY A 13 19.32 5.01 -18.28
CA GLY A 13 20.14 3.97 -18.93
C GLY A 13 21.47 3.69 -18.23
N ARG A 14 21.49 3.66 -16.90
CA ARG A 14 22.70 3.39 -16.11
C ARG A 14 23.16 1.94 -16.16
N LEU A 15 22.25 1.03 -16.50
CA LEU A 15 22.50 -0.41 -16.60
C LEU A 15 22.26 -0.88 -18.05
N PRO A 16 22.82 -2.03 -18.44
CA PRO A 16 22.43 -2.70 -19.68
C PRO A 16 20.92 -3.01 -19.69
N ALA A 17 20.26 -2.93 -20.83
CA ALA A 17 18.80 -3.08 -20.95
C ALA A 17 18.28 -4.37 -20.27
N LYS A 18 18.95 -5.51 -20.48
CA LYS A 18 18.57 -6.79 -19.87
C LYS A 18 18.66 -6.83 -18.35
N ALA A 19 19.45 -5.93 -17.72
CA ALA A 19 19.55 -5.89 -16.26
C ALA A 19 18.26 -5.37 -15.61
N TYR A 20 17.54 -4.48 -16.29
CA TYR A 20 16.27 -3.97 -15.76
C TYR A 20 15.22 -5.07 -15.61
N ASP A 21 15.10 -5.99 -16.57
CA ASP A 21 14.14 -7.09 -16.50
C ASP A 21 14.45 -8.01 -15.31
N ALA A 22 15.72 -8.32 -15.09
CA ALA A 22 16.15 -9.14 -13.96
C ALA A 22 15.98 -8.40 -12.62
N ASN A 23 16.34 -7.11 -12.56
CA ASN A 23 16.28 -6.31 -11.34
C ASN A 23 14.84 -6.08 -10.86
N PHE A 24 13.88 -5.94 -11.77
CA PHE A 24 12.48 -5.71 -11.45
C PHE A 24 11.61 -6.97 -11.52
N ALA A 25 12.24 -8.15 -11.55
CA ALA A 25 11.53 -9.42 -11.40
C ALA A 25 10.86 -9.52 -10.02
N ASP A 26 9.89 -10.42 -9.92
CA ASP A 26 9.15 -10.67 -8.67
C ASP A 26 10.10 -11.07 -7.53
N VAL A 27 10.04 -10.34 -6.43
CA VAL A 27 10.94 -10.55 -5.28
C VAL A 27 10.64 -11.86 -4.54
N ILE A 28 9.38 -12.34 -4.61
CA ILE A 28 8.94 -13.57 -3.96
C ILE A 28 8.37 -14.51 -5.02
N ALA A 29 9.10 -15.56 -5.34
CA ALA A 29 8.61 -16.58 -6.28
C ALA A 29 7.31 -17.24 -5.76
N PRO A 30 6.28 -17.40 -6.61
CA PRO A 30 5.07 -18.13 -6.23
C PRO A 30 5.41 -19.60 -5.96
N TYR A 31 4.65 -20.23 -5.07
CA TYR A 31 4.71 -21.67 -4.88
C TYR A 31 4.16 -22.42 -6.09
N ASP A 32 4.82 -23.51 -6.45
CA ASP A 32 4.19 -24.56 -7.23
C ASP A 32 3.24 -25.42 -6.34
N ARG A 33 2.56 -26.39 -6.96
CA ARG A 33 1.61 -27.23 -6.24
C ARG A 33 2.26 -28.08 -5.14
N HIS A 34 3.47 -28.59 -5.38
CA HIS A 34 4.17 -29.43 -4.43
C HIS A 34 4.70 -28.59 -3.26
N GLU A 35 5.30 -27.45 -3.55
CA GLU A 35 5.79 -26.51 -2.54
C GLU A 35 4.65 -26.02 -1.64
N ALA A 36 3.50 -25.68 -2.23
CA ALA A 36 2.32 -25.27 -1.47
C ALA A 36 1.81 -26.38 -0.56
N GLN A 37 1.83 -27.64 -1.02
CA GLN A 37 1.47 -28.81 -0.21
C GLN A 37 2.41 -28.94 0.99
N VAL A 38 3.72 -28.94 0.76
CA VAL A 38 4.74 -29.07 1.82
C VAL A 38 4.64 -27.91 2.82
N ALA A 39 4.46 -26.68 2.33
CA ALA A 39 4.32 -25.51 3.19
C ALA A 39 3.05 -25.56 4.04
N SER A 40 1.93 -26.03 3.47
CA SER A 40 0.64 -26.15 4.17
C SER A 40 0.66 -27.20 5.28
N ASP A 41 1.42 -28.31 5.11
CA ASP A 41 1.55 -29.37 6.12
C ASP A 41 2.28 -28.88 7.39
N ARG A 42 2.97 -27.74 7.32
CA ARG A 42 3.56 -27.12 8.51
C ARG A 42 2.55 -26.47 9.45
N CYS A 43 1.32 -26.22 9.01
CA CYS A 43 0.29 -25.60 9.85
C CYS A 43 -0.22 -26.56 10.91
N TYR A 44 -0.33 -26.10 12.16
CA TYR A 44 -0.93 -26.88 13.26
C TYR A 44 -2.46 -26.87 13.24
N PHE A 45 -3.09 -26.08 12.36
CA PHE A 45 -4.55 -25.92 12.29
C PHE A 45 -5.18 -25.57 13.63
N CYS A 46 -4.59 -24.59 14.34
CA CYS A 46 -4.99 -24.16 15.67
C CYS A 46 -6.47 -23.79 15.72
N HIS A 47 -7.16 -24.13 16.83
CA HIS A 47 -8.56 -23.77 17.04
C HIS A 47 -8.70 -22.26 17.29
N ASP A 48 -7.99 -21.73 18.29
CA ASP A 48 -7.95 -20.29 18.61
C ASP A 48 -6.71 -19.66 17.96
N ALA A 49 -6.71 -19.60 16.64
CA ALA A 49 -5.53 -19.26 15.86
C ALA A 49 -5.14 -17.77 15.98
N PRO A 50 -4.00 -17.43 16.58
CA PRO A 50 -3.58 -16.03 16.73
C PRO A 50 -3.42 -15.32 15.39
N CYS A 51 -3.06 -16.05 14.33
CA CYS A 51 -2.94 -15.50 12.98
C CYS A 51 -4.26 -14.96 12.40
N ILE A 52 -5.43 -15.50 12.82
CA ILE A 52 -6.75 -14.93 12.43
C ILE A 52 -6.93 -13.57 13.09
N THR A 53 -6.63 -13.46 14.40
CA THR A 53 -6.78 -12.21 15.16
C THR A 53 -5.81 -11.14 14.66
N ALA A 54 -4.60 -11.54 14.27
CA ALA A 54 -3.59 -10.63 13.72
C ALA A 54 -3.90 -10.17 12.29
N CYS A 55 -4.80 -10.85 11.57
CA CYS A 55 -5.23 -10.45 10.23
C CYS A 55 -6.32 -9.38 10.32
N PRO A 56 -6.11 -8.13 9.83
CA PRO A 56 -7.14 -7.09 9.88
C PRO A 56 -8.46 -7.47 9.20
N THR A 57 -8.41 -8.31 8.16
CA THR A 57 -9.61 -8.83 7.48
C THR A 57 -10.18 -10.09 8.11
N SER A 58 -9.55 -10.64 9.16
CA SER A 58 -10.00 -11.83 9.90
C SER A 58 -10.24 -13.05 8.99
N ILE A 59 -9.32 -13.29 8.05
CA ILE A 59 -9.36 -14.51 7.21
C ILE A 59 -9.19 -15.74 8.11
N ASP A 60 -10.02 -16.76 7.92
CA ASP A 60 -9.80 -18.06 8.57
C ASP A 60 -8.59 -18.76 7.95
N ILE A 61 -7.40 -18.39 8.48
CA ILE A 61 -6.10 -18.83 7.98
C ILE A 61 -5.92 -20.35 8.14
N PRO A 62 -6.19 -20.97 9.29
CA PRO A 62 -6.12 -22.44 9.42
C PRO A 62 -7.02 -23.16 8.44
N LEU A 63 -8.23 -22.64 8.17
CA LEU A 63 -9.16 -23.25 7.24
C LEU A 63 -8.62 -23.23 5.81
N PHE A 64 -8.18 -22.05 5.31
CA PHE A 64 -7.70 -22.00 3.93
C PHE A 64 -6.42 -22.82 3.74
N ILE A 65 -5.52 -22.86 4.72
CA ILE A 65 -4.32 -23.69 4.66
C ILE A 65 -4.69 -25.18 4.64
N ARG A 66 -5.67 -25.60 5.49
CA ARG A 66 -6.20 -26.96 5.45
C ARG A 66 -6.80 -27.33 4.09
N GLN A 67 -7.52 -26.40 3.47
CA GLN A 67 -8.09 -26.60 2.14
C GLN A 67 -7.00 -26.77 1.07
N ILE A 68 -5.86 -26.06 1.18
CA ILE A 68 -4.69 -26.32 0.31
C ILE A 68 -4.14 -27.71 0.59
N ALA A 69 -3.87 -28.05 1.86
CA ALA A 69 -3.33 -29.34 2.27
C ALA A 69 -4.18 -30.54 1.83
N THR A 70 -5.51 -30.36 1.76
CA THR A 70 -6.44 -31.40 1.31
C THR A 70 -6.76 -31.34 -0.18
N GLY A 71 -6.03 -30.57 -0.98
CA GLY A 71 -6.13 -30.55 -2.44
C GLY A 71 -7.31 -29.75 -2.99
N THR A 72 -7.89 -28.82 -2.21
CA THR A 72 -9.00 -27.95 -2.62
C THR A 72 -8.62 -26.46 -2.64
N PRO A 73 -7.62 -26.04 -3.43
CA PRO A 73 -7.11 -24.64 -3.41
C PRO A 73 -8.16 -23.61 -3.85
N ASP A 74 -9.14 -23.97 -4.67
CA ASP A 74 -10.25 -23.07 -5.04
C ASP A 74 -11.14 -22.74 -3.83
N ALA A 75 -11.37 -23.70 -2.95
CA ALA A 75 -12.09 -23.47 -1.71
C ALA A 75 -11.28 -22.55 -0.78
N ALA A 76 -9.96 -22.74 -0.72
CA ALA A 76 -9.05 -21.87 0.01
C ALA A 76 -9.14 -20.41 -0.49
N ALA A 77 -9.05 -20.21 -1.80
CA ALA A 77 -9.19 -18.88 -2.39
C ALA A 77 -10.55 -18.25 -2.07
N LYS A 78 -11.64 -19.04 -2.14
CA LYS A 78 -12.98 -18.56 -1.78
C LYS A 78 -13.09 -18.15 -0.30
N THR A 79 -12.47 -18.90 0.60
CA THR A 79 -12.37 -18.55 2.02
C THR A 79 -11.64 -17.21 2.20
N ILE A 80 -10.53 -17.00 1.49
CA ILE A 80 -9.77 -15.75 1.50
C ILE A 80 -10.63 -14.59 0.97
N PHE A 81 -11.15 -14.71 -0.25
CA PHE A 81 -11.90 -13.64 -0.91
C PHE A 81 -13.24 -13.30 -0.24
N ALA A 82 -13.81 -14.19 0.55
CA ALA A 82 -15.00 -13.90 1.34
C ALA A 82 -14.75 -12.82 2.40
N GLN A 83 -13.52 -12.73 2.91
CA GLN A 83 -13.09 -11.73 3.88
C GLN A 83 -12.28 -10.60 3.26
N ASN A 84 -11.45 -10.90 2.27
CA ASN A 84 -10.51 -9.96 1.65
C ASN A 84 -10.55 -10.11 0.14
N ILE A 85 -11.33 -9.27 -0.54
CA ILE A 85 -11.49 -9.36 -2.01
C ILE A 85 -10.23 -8.95 -2.78
N LEU A 86 -9.30 -8.24 -2.15
CA LEU A 86 -7.96 -7.94 -2.68
C LEU A 86 -6.90 -8.90 -2.08
N GLY A 87 -7.30 -10.15 -1.84
CA GLY A 87 -6.47 -11.17 -1.23
C GLY A 87 -5.19 -11.49 -2.01
N GLY A 88 -5.20 -11.32 -3.33
CA GLY A 88 -4.02 -11.50 -4.18
C GLY A 88 -2.98 -10.40 -4.00
N MET A 89 -3.40 -9.12 -3.95
CA MET A 89 -2.51 -8.01 -3.59
C MET A 89 -2.01 -8.16 -2.17
N CYS A 90 -2.89 -8.40 -1.19
CA CYS A 90 -2.48 -8.58 0.21
C CYS A 90 -1.47 -9.71 0.38
N ALA A 91 -1.57 -10.79 -0.39
CA ALA A 91 -0.60 -11.88 -0.38
C ALA A 91 0.81 -11.47 -0.83
N ARG A 92 0.94 -10.33 -1.52
CA ARG A 92 2.20 -9.77 -2.04
C ARG A 92 2.75 -8.63 -1.22
N VAL A 93 1.87 -7.84 -0.58
CA VAL A 93 2.25 -6.54 0.00
C VAL A 93 1.98 -6.41 1.50
N CYS A 94 1.25 -7.35 2.12
CA CYS A 94 1.11 -7.35 3.57
C CYS A 94 2.48 -7.59 4.23
N PRO A 95 2.84 -6.82 5.26
CA PRO A 95 3.97 -7.14 6.12
C PRO A 95 3.60 -8.33 7.03
N THR A 96 3.58 -9.53 6.46
CA THR A 96 3.11 -10.75 7.16
C THR A 96 3.95 -11.05 8.38
N GLU A 97 5.23 -10.65 8.36
CA GLU A 97 6.19 -10.72 9.46
C GLU A 97 5.91 -9.75 10.61
N GLN A 98 4.91 -8.86 10.46
CA GLN A 98 4.39 -7.97 11.52
C GLN A 98 2.91 -8.26 11.82
N LEU A 99 2.30 -9.21 11.11
CA LEU A 99 0.89 -9.56 11.20
C LEU A 99 0.70 -11.06 11.47
N CYS A 100 0.15 -11.77 10.48
CA CYS A 100 -0.27 -13.17 10.67
C CYS A 100 0.90 -14.15 10.83
N GLU A 101 2.04 -13.91 10.21
CA GLU A 101 3.22 -14.77 10.34
C GLU A 101 3.95 -14.51 11.66
N GLU A 102 4.05 -13.24 12.12
CA GLU A 102 4.55 -12.92 13.47
C GLU A 102 3.71 -13.61 14.56
N ALA A 103 2.39 -13.59 14.42
CA ALA A 103 1.49 -14.22 15.37
C ALA A 103 1.41 -15.75 15.23
N CYS A 104 2.10 -16.35 14.26
CA CYS A 104 2.07 -17.79 14.04
C CYS A 104 2.70 -18.54 15.23
N VAL A 105 2.00 -19.57 15.74
CA VAL A 105 2.52 -20.40 16.85
C VAL A 105 3.88 -21.01 16.51
N ARG A 106 4.15 -21.33 15.24
CA ARG A 106 5.46 -21.81 14.83
C ARG A 106 6.54 -20.74 14.87
N GLU A 107 6.21 -19.46 14.69
CA GLU A 107 7.18 -18.39 14.91
C GLU A 107 7.66 -18.39 16.36
N ALA A 108 6.74 -18.39 17.30
CA ALA A 108 7.07 -18.42 18.72
C ALA A 108 7.82 -19.69 19.15
N ALA A 109 7.53 -20.84 18.53
CA ALA A 109 8.11 -22.12 18.91
C ALA A 109 9.45 -22.44 18.21
N GLU A 110 9.62 -22.02 16.97
CA GLU A 110 10.70 -22.47 16.08
C GLU A 110 11.48 -21.31 15.42
N GLY A 111 11.03 -20.05 15.55
CA GLY A 111 11.57 -18.90 14.83
C GLY A 111 11.37 -19.03 13.30
N LYS A 112 10.39 -19.80 12.86
CA LYS A 112 10.07 -20.03 11.46
C LYS A 112 8.57 -20.24 11.28
N PRO A 113 7.81 -19.20 10.93
CA PRO A 113 6.36 -19.27 10.76
C PRO A 113 5.96 -20.17 9.59
N VAL A 114 4.68 -20.45 9.45
CA VAL A 114 4.11 -20.89 8.18
C VAL A 114 4.11 -19.70 7.23
N GLU A 115 4.56 -19.87 6.00
CA GLU A 115 4.59 -18.80 4.99
C GLU A 115 3.17 -18.52 4.46
N ILE A 116 2.37 -17.87 5.30
CA ILE A 116 0.93 -17.66 5.11
C ILE A 116 0.67 -16.82 3.85
N GLY A 117 1.46 -15.76 3.65
CA GLY A 117 1.34 -14.89 2.47
C GLY A 117 1.55 -15.64 1.16
N ARG A 118 2.57 -16.52 1.09
CA ARG A 118 2.83 -17.32 -0.12
C ARG A 118 1.75 -18.37 -0.38
N LEU A 119 1.21 -18.99 0.66
CA LEU A 119 0.07 -19.92 0.54
C LEU A 119 -1.20 -19.20 0.09
N GLN A 120 -1.46 -18.00 0.63
CA GLN A 120 -2.56 -17.14 0.19
C GLN A 120 -2.41 -16.80 -1.31
N ARG A 121 -1.21 -16.37 -1.74
CA ARG A 121 -0.90 -16.08 -3.14
C ARG A 121 -1.16 -17.29 -4.05
N PHE A 122 -0.70 -18.47 -3.67
CA PHE A 122 -0.93 -19.72 -4.42
C PHE A 122 -2.41 -19.97 -4.67
N ALA A 123 -3.25 -19.84 -3.62
CA ALA A 123 -4.68 -20.07 -3.75
C ALA A 123 -5.37 -18.98 -4.60
N THR A 124 -5.10 -17.71 -4.32
CA THR A 124 -5.75 -16.58 -5.00
C THR A 124 -5.39 -16.51 -6.47
N ASP A 125 -4.10 -16.65 -6.83
CA ASP A 125 -3.64 -16.65 -8.23
C ASP A 125 -4.28 -17.79 -9.01
N GLY A 126 -4.36 -18.99 -8.42
CA GLY A 126 -4.97 -20.16 -9.04
C GLY A 126 -6.46 -19.98 -9.37
N LEU A 127 -7.22 -19.34 -8.49
CA LEU A 127 -8.64 -19.08 -8.73
C LEU A 127 -8.86 -17.93 -9.72
N MET A 128 -8.08 -16.84 -9.60
CA MET A 128 -8.18 -15.70 -10.52
C MET A 128 -7.87 -16.11 -11.97
N ALA A 129 -6.93 -17.03 -12.18
CA ALA A 129 -6.58 -17.56 -13.50
C ALA A 129 -7.75 -18.29 -14.19
N LYS A 130 -8.74 -18.78 -13.44
CA LYS A 130 -9.94 -19.47 -14.00
C LYS A 130 -10.98 -18.51 -14.56
N ALA A 131 -10.75 -17.23 -14.54
CA ALA A 131 -11.60 -16.19 -15.09
C ALA A 131 -13.05 -16.10 -14.53
N LYS A 132 -13.50 -17.05 -13.70
CA LYS A 132 -14.82 -17.09 -13.09
C LYS A 132 -14.80 -16.47 -11.69
N HIS A 133 -15.70 -15.50 -11.46
CA HIS A 133 -15.87 -14.93 -10.12
C HIS A 133 -16.52 -15.95 -9.17
N PRO A 134 -16.01 -16.16 -7.93
CA PRO A 134 -16.48 -17.23 -7.03
C PRO A 134 -17.81 -16.91 -6.32
N PHE A 135 -18.24 -15.66 -6.37
CA PHE A 135 -19.47 -15.18 -5.74
C PHE A 135 -20.50 -14.77 -6.78
N THR A 136 -21.77 -14.81 -6.38
CA THR A 136 -22.90 -14.35 -7.19
C THR A 136 -23.53 -13.15 -6.50
N ARG A 137 -23.77 -12.09 -7.26
CA ARG A 137 -24.48 -10.91 -6.78
C ARG A 137 -25.89 -11.27 -6.33
N ALA A 138 -26.32 -10.72 -5.20
CA ALA A 138 -27.70 -10.85 -4.73
C ALA A 138 -28.69 -10.12 -5.65
N VAL A 139 -29.98 -10.37 -5.45
CA VAL A 139 -31.07 -9.67 -6.16
C VAL A 139 -30.92 -8.17 -5.94
N ALA A 140 -31.17 -7.38 -7.00
CA ALA A 140 -31.04 -5.93 -6.94
C ALA A 140 -31.95 -5.32 -5.87
N THR A 141 -31.38 -4.51 -5.00
CA THR A 141 -32.08 -3.81 -3.91
C THR A 141 -32.77 -2.52 -4.37
N GLY A 142 -32.42 -2.02 -5.57
CA GLY A 142 -32.83 -0.70 -6.06
C GLY A 142 -32.09 0.47 -5.40
N LYS A 143 -31.14 0.20 -4.49
CA LYS A 143 -30.33 1.23 -3.82
C LYS A 143 -29.04 1.50 -4.58
N ARG A 144 -28.63 2.78 -4.61
CA ARG A 144 -27.43 3.28 -5.30
C ARG A 144 -26.45 3.86 -4.31
N VAL A 145 -25.19 3.44 -4.40
CA VAL A 145 -24.11 3.90 -3.52
C VAL A 145 -23.01 4.57 -4.34
N ALA A 146 -22.58 5.75 -3.93
CA ALA A 146 -21.38 6.39 -4.47
C ALA A 146 -20.16 6.00 -3.62
N VAL A 147 -19.07 5.64 -4.27
CA VAL A 147 -17.76 5.43 -3.66
C VAL A 147 -16.79 6.44 -4.26
N VAL A 148 -16.11 7.20 -3.43
CA VAL A 148 -15.08 8.16 -3.87
C VAL A 148 -13.71 7.61 -3.51
N GLY A 149 -12.91 7.32 -4.54
CA GLY A 149 -11.62 6.63 -4.47
C GLY A 149 -11.73 5.15 -4.84
N ALA A 150 -11.00 4.76 -5.88
CA ALA A 150 -10.86 3.38 -6.36
C ALA A 150 -9.61 2.69 -5.76
N GLY A 151 -9.18 3.10 -4.57
CA GLY A 151 -8.14 2.42 -3.78
C GLY A 151 -8.70 1.17 -3.07
N PRO A 152 -7.87 0.49 -2.25
CA PRO A 152 -8.25 -0.75 -1.59
C PRO A 152 -9.56 -0.65 -0.77
N ALA A 153 -9.74 0.41 0.01
CA ALA A 153 -10.95 0.62 0.79
C ALA A 153 -12.20 0.78 -0.09
N GLY A 154 -12.11 1.63 -1.12
CA GLY A 154 -13.22 1.87 -2.04
C GLY A 154 -13.60 0.64 -2.85
N LEU A 155 -12.62 -0.10 -3.37
CA LEU A 155 -12.83 -1.34 -4.12
C LEU A 155 -13.47 -2.43 -3.24
N ALA A 156 -13.02 -2.56 -1.98
CA ALA A 156 -13.59 -3.52 -1.04
C ALA A 156 -15.03 -3.15 -0.66
N CYS A 157 -15.29 -1.87 -0.40
CA CYS A 157 -16.62 -1.35 -0.14
C CYS A 157 -17.55 -1.61 -1.34
N ALA A 158 -17.14 -1.22 -2.54
CA ALA A 158 -17.92 -1.38 -3.77
C ALA A 158 -18.25 -2.85 -4.06
N HIS A 159 -17.26 -3.74 -3.94
CA HIS A 159 -17.48 -5.16 -4.15
C HIS A 159 -18.47 -5.73 -3.13
N ARG A 160 -18.34 -5.42 -1.85
CA ARG A 160 -19.26 -5.90 -0.81
C ARG A 160 -20.67 -5.37 -1.03
N MET A 161 -20.85 -4.09 -1.40
CA MET A 161 -22.12 -3.50 -1.73
C MET A 161 -22.76 -4.18 -2.96
N ALA A 162 -21.98 -4.40 -4.02
CA ALA A 162 -22.45 -5.10 -5.22
C ALA A 162 -22.86 -6.56 -4.92
N LEU A 163 -22.06 -7.26 -4.11
CA LEU A 163 -22.38 -8.62 -3.65
C LEU A 163 -23.76 -8.68 -2.94
N LEU A 164 -24.07 -7.62 -2.16
CA LEU A 164 -25.34 -7.47 -1.43
C LEU A 164 -26.50 -6.94 -2.30
N GLY A 165 -26.30 -6.76 -3.61
CA GLY A 165 -27.32 -6.40 -4.57
C GLY A 165 -27.49 -4.89 -4.83
N HIS A 166 -26.63 -4.03 -4.29
CA HIS A 166 -26.67 -2.59 -4.55
C HIS A 166 -25.95 -2.24 -5.86
N ASP A 167 -26.38 -1.14 -6.51
CA ASP A 167 -25.65 -0.56 -7.64
C ASP A 167 -24.64 0.46 -7.12
N VAL A 168 -23.39 0.36 -7.61
CA VAL A 168 -22.28 1.17 -7.13
C VAL A 168 -21.64 1.94 -8.27
N VAL A 169 -21.39 3.23 -8.03
CA VAL A 169 -20.50 4.04 -8.90
C VAL A 169 -19.29 4.46 -8.09
N ILE A 170 -18.12 4.10 -8.60
CA ILE A 170 -16.84 4.54 -8.03
C ILE A 170 -16.34 5.73 -8.84
N TYR A 171 -15.97 6.81 -8.17
CA TYR A 171 -15.31 7.97 -8.74
C TYR A 171 -13.85 8.00 -8.29
N ASP A 172 -12.92 8.14 -9.22
CA ASP A 172 -11.49 8.25 -8.90
C ASP A 172 -10.85 9.41 -9.67
N ALA A 173 -9.97 10.14 -8.99
CA ALA A 173 -9.23 11.26 -9.57
C ALA A 173 -8.19 10.80 -10.60
N ARG A 174 -7.61 9.61 -10.43
CA ARG A 174 -6.57 9.04 -11.27
C ARG A 174 -7.15 8.35 -12.51
N PRO A 175 -6.35 8.15 -13.57
CA PRO A 175 -6.81 7.53 -14.82
C PRO A 175 -7.02 6.01 -14.71
N LYS A 176 -6.47 5.36 -13.68
CA LYS A 176 -6.59 3.92 -13.42
C LYS A 176 -7.07 3.68 -11.99
N PRO A 177 -7.94 2.68 -11.74
CA PRO A 177 -8.29 2.24 -10.40
C PRO A 177 -7.13 1.49 -9.75
N GLY A 178 -7.20 1.30 -8.43
CA GLY A 178 -6.23 0.54 -7.64
C GLY A 178 -5.57 1.34 -6.52
N GLY A 179 -5.61 2.68 -6.59
CA GLY A 179 -4.99 3.54 -5.57
C GLY A 179 -3.50 3.23 -5.39
N LEU A 180 -3.00 3.14 -4.15
CA LEU A 180 -1.60 2.84 -3.89
C LEU A 180 -1.16 1.44 -4.36
N ASN A 181 -2.07 0.47 -4.48
CA ASN A 181 -1.74 -0.83 -5.09
C ASN A 181 -1.27 -0.69 -6.55
N GLU A 182 -1.84 0.27 -7.29
CA GLU A 182 -1.45 0.57 -8.67
C GLU A 182 -0.29 1.56 -8.73
N PHE A 183 -0.25 2.56 -7.83
CA PHE A 183 0.64 3.71 -7.98
C PHE A 183 1.73 3.80 -6.91
N GLY A 184 1.60 3.14 -5.75
CA GLY A 184 2.46 3.39 -4.59
C GLY A 184 3.27 2.18 -4.08
N ILE A 185 3.05 0.98 -4.62
CA ILE A 185 3.78 -0.23 -4.24
C ILE A 185 5.00 -0.44 -5.14
N ALA A 186 6.13 -0.85 -4.59
CA ALA A 186 7.32 -1.15 -5.39
C ALA A 186 7.03 -2.16 -6.51
N THR A 187 7.57 -1.90 -7.70
CA THR A 187 7.28 -2.70 -8.91
C THR A 187 7.67 -4.16 -8.75
N TYR A 188 8.78 -4.45 -8.06
CA TYR A 188 9.26 -5.82 -7.83
C TYR A 188 8.39 -6.63 -6.84
N LYS A 189 7.51 -5.97 -6.07
CA LYS A 189 6.53 -6.64 -5.18
C LYS A 189 5.27 -7.08 -5.93
N THR A 190 4.91 -6.37 -7.00
CA THR A 190 3.70 -6.66 -7.79
C THR A 190 4.00 -6.48 -9.27
N THR A 191 4.42 -7.57 -9.91
CA THR A 191 4.77 -7.62 -11.35
C THR A 191 3.53 -7.88 -12.22
N ASP A 192 3.70 -7.79 -13.54
CA ASP A 192 2.74 -8.23 -14.56
C ASP A 192 1.36 -7.57 -14.46
N ASP A 193 1.31 -6.27 -14.17
CA ASP A 193 0.08 -5.47 -14.01
C ASP A 193 -0.93 -6.11 -13.04
N PHE A 194 -0.42 -6.82 -12.02
CA PHE A 194 -1.27 -7.61 -11.13
C PHE A 194 -2.37 -6.79 -10.46
N ALA A 195 -2.09 -5.53 -10.07
CA ALA A 195 -3.09 -4.66 -9.46
C ALA A 195 -4.30 -4.44 -10.38
N GLN A 196 -4.07 -4.17 -11.67
CA GLN A 196 -5.16 -4.02 -12.66
C GLN A 196 -5.89 -5.34 -12.91
N ARG A 197 -5.16 -6.45 -13.03
CA ARG A 197 -5.77 -7.77 -13.23
C ARG A 197 -6.70 -8.16 -12.06
N GLU A 198 -6.32 -7.82 -10.82
CA GLU A 198 -7.17 -8.07 -9.65
C GLU A 198 -8.41 -7.18 -9.65
N VAL A 199 -8.28 -5.90 -10.03
CA VAL A 199 -9.44 -4.99 -10.19
C VAL A 199 -10.38 -5.51 -11.27
N ASP A 200 -9.87 -5.88 -12.45
CA ASP A 200 -10.69 -6.40 -13.55
C ASP A 200 -11.41 -7.70 -13.16
N TRP A 201 -10.75 -8.54 -12.37
CA TRP A 201 -11.35 -9.75 -11.83
C TRP A 201 -12.43 -9.46 -10.79
N LEU A 202 -12.18 -8.53 -9.87
CA LEU A 202 -13.15 -8.08 -8.88
C LEU A 202 -14.43 -7.55 -9.51
N LEU A 203 -14.32 -6.76 -10.59
CA LEU A 203 -15.46 -6.16 -11.30
C LEU A 203 -16.40 -7.19 -11.96
N LYS A 204 -15.95 -8.43 -12.15
CA LYS A 204 -16.79 -9.52 -12.70
C LYS A 204 -17.99 -9.89 -11.82
N ILE A 205 -18.07 -9.43 -10.57
CA ILE A 205 -19.27 -9.55 -9.75
C ILE A 205 -20.48 -8.81 -10.38
N GLY A 206 -20.21 -7.77 -11.17
CA GLY A 206 -21.23 -6.89 -11.77
C GLY A 206 -21.80 -5.87 -10.78
N GLY A 207 -22.59 -4.91 -11.29
CA GLY A 207 -23.22 -3.87 -10.48
C GLY A 207 -22.27 -2.76 -10.00
N ILE A 208 -21.03 -2.71 -10.51
CA ILE A 208 -20.06 -1.67 -10.22
C ILE A 208 -19.68 -0.96 -11.51
N LYS A 209 -19.74 0.37 -11.51
CA LYS A 209 -19.21 1.24 -12.57
C LYS A 209 -18.08 2.09 -12.01
N ILE A 210 -16.97 2.21 -12.73
CA ILE A 210 -15.87 3.12 -12.35
C ILE A 210 -15.84 4.30 -13.32
N GLU A 211 -15.75 5.51 -12.79
CA GLU A 211 -15.56 6.77 -13.50
C GLU A 211 -14.22 7.39 -13.05
N THR A 212 -13.23 7.31 -13.91
CA THR A 212 -11.89 7.88 -13.68
C THR A 212 -11.80 9.35 -14.08
N GLY A 213 -10.74 10.05 -13.61
CA GLY A 213 -10.57 11.48 -13.86
C GLY A 213 -11.60 12.36 -13.14
N LYS A 214 -12.18 11.88 -12.04
CA LYS A 214 -13.24 12.53 -11.27
C LYS A 214 -12.77 12.76 -9.83
N ALA A 215 -12.13 13.90 -9.58
CA ALA A 215 -11.73 14.31 -8.24
C ALA A 215 -12.90 14.87 -7.45
N LEU A 216 -12.95 14.59 -6.15
CA LEU A 216 -13.85 15.27 -5.22
C LEU A 216 -13.41 16.72 -5.05
N GLY A 217 -14.37 17.64 -5.01
CA GLY A 217 -14.14 19.07 -5.19
C GLY A 217 -14.51 19.50 -6.62
N GLY A 218 -14.60 20.75 -6.91
CA GLY A 218 -14.99 21.21 -8.24
C GLY A 218 -16.35 20.69 -8.69
N ALA A 219 -16.39 19.95 -9.81
CA ALA A 219 -17.65 19.44 -10.39
C ALA A 219 -18.27 18.27 -9.61
N LEU A 220 -17.47 17.47 -8.90
CA LEU A 220 -17.95 16.38 -8.04
C LEU A 220 -17.97 16.88 -6.60
N THR A 221 -19.14 17.22 -6.08
CA THR A 221 -19.30 17.74 -4.71
C THR A 221 -19.95 16.71 -3.79
N LEU A 222 -19.68 16.81 -2.50
CA LEU A 222 -20.26 15.91 -1.49
C LEU A 222 -21.79 16.07 -1.42
N GLU A 223 -22.31 17.30 -1.50
CA GLU A 223 -23.75 17.56 -1.56
C GLU A 223 -24.40 16.96 -2.82
N GLY A 224 -23.75 17.09 -3.97
CA GLY A 224 -24.22 16.50 -5.22
C GLY A 224 -24.32 14.98 -5.13
N LEU A 225 -23.33 14.33 -4.50
CA LEU A 225 -23.35 12.89 -4.25
C LEU A 225 -24.47 12.50 -3.29
N LYS A 226 -24.62 13.22 -2.17
CA LYS A 226 -25.71 12.97 -1.20
C LYS A 226 -27.09 13.10 -1.80
N SER A 227 -27.29 14.00 -2.74
CA SER A 227 -28.59 14.18 -3.41
C SER A 227 -28.89 13.12 -4.46
N SER A 228 -27.86 12.47 -5.01
CA SER A 228 -27.96 11.56 -6.15
C SER A 228 -27.86 10.06 -5.76
N TYR A 229 -27.38 9.78 -4.54
CA TYR A 229 -27.15 8.42 -4.05
C TYR A 229 -27.78 8.22 -2.66
N ASP A 230 -28.12 6.98 -2.34
CA ASP A 230 -28.67 6.60 -1.04
C ASP A 230 -27.60 6.61 0.07
N ALA A 231 -26.34 6.41 -0.27
CA ALA A 231 -25.19 6.49 0.64
C ALA A 231 -23.91 6.86 -0.12
N VAL A 232 -22.92 7.42 0.61
CA VAL A 232 -21.60 7.80 0.08
C VAL A 232 -20.53 7.19 0.95
N PHE A 233 -19.54 6.54 0.34
CA PHE A 233 -18.32 6.07 0.99
C PHE A 233 -17.11 6.86 0.48
N LEU A 234 -16.27 7.35 1.39
CA LEU A 234 -15.04 8.08 1.09
C LEU A 234 -13.83 7.19 1.38
N GLY A 235 -13.16 6.74 0.32
CA GLY A 235 -11.90 6.00 0.37
C GLY A 235 -10.80 6.75 -0.41
N ILE A 236 -10.69 8.06 -0.17
CA ILE A 236 -9.89 9.00 -0.96
C ILE A 236 -8.38 8.91 -0.70
N GLY A 237 -7.96 8.12 0.30
CA GLY A 237 -6.55 7.98 0.65
C GLY A 237 -5.90 9.26 1.15
N LEU A 238 -4.59 9.36 1.03
CA LEU A 238 -3.78 10.52 1.38
C LEU A 238 -3.10 11.05 0.12
N GLY A 239 -3.39 12.32 -0.22
CA GLY A 239 -2.91 12.95 -1.46
C GLY A 239 -1.64 13.77 -1.30
N GLY A 240 -1.36 14.29 -0.10
CA GLY A 240 -0.21 15.13 0.18
C GLY A 240 0.97 14.39 0.80
N VAL A 241 2.10 15.08 0.90
CA VAL A 241 3.30 14.62 1.59
C VAL A 241 3.76 15.70 2.56
N ASN A 242 4.19 15.32 3.75
CA ASN A 242 4.72 16.28 4.72
C ASN A 242 5.93 17.04 4.14
N ALA A 243 6.00 18.33 4.44
CA ALA A 243 7.14 19.17 4.09
C ALA A 243 8.38 18.79 4.93
N LEU A 244 9.55 18.84 4.33
CA LEU A 244 10.82 18.61 5.01
C LEU A 244 11.12 19.71 6.04
N ARG A 245 10.63 20.92 5.74
CA ARG A 245 10.84 22.16 6.52
C ARG A 245 12.33 22.50 6.70
N SER A 246 13.12 22.22 5.68
CA SER A 246 14.56 22.50 5.60
C SER A 246 14.82 23.50 4.50
N ASP A 247 15.82 24.35 4.68
CA ASP A 247 16.23 25.31 3.66
C ASP A 247 16.61 24.57 2.36
N GLY A 248 16.08 25.06 1.24
CA GLY A 248 16.35 24.49 -0.09
C GLY A 248 15.57 23.23 -0.44
N GLU A 249 14.49 22.93 0.27
CA GLU A 249 13.56 21.82 -0.05
C GLU A 249 12.92 21.97 -1.45
N ASP A 250 12.83 23.19 -1.96
CA ASP A 250 12.28 23.56 -3.27
C ASP A 250 13.23 23.34 -4.47
N LYS A 251 14.45 22.91 -4.21
CA LYS A 251 15.42 22.67 -5.30
C LYS A 251 14.98 21.52 -6.21
N ALA A 252 15.33 21.64 -7.49
CA ALA A 252 15.12 20.56 -8.45
C ALA A 252 15.77 19.26 -7.98
N ASN A 253 15.13 18.14 -8.25
CA ASN A 253 15.48 16.78 -7.83
C ASN A 253 15.31 16.50 -6.30
N VAL A 254 14.59 17.35 -5.60
CA VAL A 254 13.99 17.03 -4.29
C VAL A 254 12.54 16.67 -4.55
N LEU A 255 12.20 15.40 -4.45
CA LEU A 255 10.92 14.83 -4.93
C LEU A 255 10.24 14.03 -3.83
N ASP A 256 8.95 13.83 -3.97
CA ASP A 256 8.20 12.93 -3.12
C ASP A 256 8.45 11.47 -3.55
N ALA A 257 8.72 10.60 -2.60
CA ALA A 257 9.01 9.20 -2.87
C ALA A 257 7.83 8.47 -3.53
N VAL A 258 6.60 8.85 -3.17
CA VAL A 258 5.38 8.26 -3.75
C VAL A 258 5.23 8.60 -5.23
N ASP A 259 5.62 9.80 -5.66
CA ASP A 259 5.58 10.19 -7.07
C ASP A 259 6.63 9.43 -7.87
N PHE A 260 7.86 9.31 -7.35
CA PHE A 260 8.91 8.50 -7.96
C PHE A 260 8.48 7.03 -8.14
N ILE A 261 7.85 6.43 -7.13
CA ILE A 261 7.34 5.06 -7.21
C ILE A 261 6.23 4.97 -8.25
N SER A 262 5.33 5.97 -8.28
CA SER A 262 4.24 6.04 -9.27
C SER A 262 4.77 6.11 -10.70
N ASP A 263 5.71 6.99 -10.98
CA ASP A 263 6.34 7.14 -12.30
C ASP A 263 7.02 5.84 -12.75
N LEU A 264 7.71 5.17 -11.83
CA LEU A 264 8.38 3.91 -12.09
C LEU A 264 7.36 2.80 -12.42
N ARG A 265 6.26 2.73 -11.68
CA ARG A 265 5.19 1.75 -11.95
C ARG A 265 4.48 1.98 -13.28
N GLN A 266 4.23 3.24 -13.63
CA GLN A 266 3.54 3.58 -14.88
C GLN A 266 4.46 3.55 -16.10
N SER A 267 5.79 3.45 -15.91
CA SER A 267 6.75 3.37 -17.00
C SER A 267 6.74 1.99 -17.67
N THR A 268 6.59 1.98 -18.98
CA THR A 268 6.71 0.77 -19.81
C THR A 268 8.17 0.39 -20.10
N ASN A 269 9.11 1.35 -19.96
CA ASN A 269 10.52 1.14 -20.21
C ASN A 269 11.39 1.77 -19.10
N LYS A 270 11.77 0.97 -18.14
CA LYS A 270 12.55 1.41 -16.98
C LYS A 270 13.94 1.95 -17.32
N SER A 271 14.50 1.54 -18.45
CA SER A 271 15.80 2.06 -18.90
C SER A 271 15.76 3.54 -19.31
N GLN A 272 14.59 4.10 -19.55
CA GLN A 272 14.41 5.52 -19.87
C GLN A 272 14.19 6.41 -18.66
N LEU A 273 13.95 5.82 -17.49
CA LEU A 273 13.79 6.59 -16.26
C LEU A 273 15.12 7.14 -15.77
N PRO A 274 15.22 8.45 -15.58
CA PRO A 274 16.45 9.06 -15.07
C PRO A 274 16.58 8.82 -13.56
N ILE A 275 17.77 8.46 -13.12
CA ILE A 275 18.08 8.33 -11.70
C ILE A 275 19.42 8.97 -11.38
N GLY A 276 19.57 9.54 -10.19
CA GLY A 276 20.84 10.08 -9.69
C GLY A 276 21.89 9.00 -9.50
N ARG A 277 23.17 9.36 -9.60
CA ARG A 277 24.25 8.50 -9.14
C ARG A 277 24.22 8.34 -7.63
N ASP A 278 24.08 9.47 -6.93
CA ASP A 278 24.00 9.59 -5.48
C ASP A 278 22.56 9.93 -5.09
N VAL A 279 21.88 9.02 -4.38
CA VAL A 279 20.48 9.16 -3.98
C VAL A 279 20.36 9.14 -2.46
N VAL A 280 19.65 10.12 -1.92
CA VAL A 280 19.32 10.19 -0.50
C VAL A 280 17.81 10.05 -0.34
N VAL A 281 17.36 9.10 0.50
CA VAL A 281 15.96 8.92 0.86
C VAL A 281 15.78 9.30 2.31
N ILE A 282 14.88 10.25 2.59
CA ILE A 282 14.61 10.74 3.94
C ILE A 282 13.32 10.10 4.44
N GLY A 283 13.44 9.24 5.46
CA GLY A 283 12.31 8.52 6.04
C GLY A 283 12.71 7.16 6.60
N GLY A 284 11.78 6.45 7.23
CA GLY A 284 12.05 5.15 7.87
C GLY A 284 10.90 4.15 7.73
N GLY A 285 9.95 4.39 6.82
CA GLY A 285 8.85 3.48 6.51
C GLY A 285 9.08 2.62 5.26
N MET A 286 8.14 1.77 4.94
CA MET A 286 8.15 0.91 3.75
C MET A 286 8.34 1.72 2.46
N THR A 287 7.70 2.90 2.33
CA THR A 287 7.88 3.80 1.19
C THR A 287 9.34 4.25 1.02
N ALA A 288 10.07 4.48 2.13
CA ALA A 288 11.48 4.83 2.07
C ALA A 288 12.33 3.65 1.57
N VAL A 289 12.05 2.45 2.04
CA VAL A 289 12.70 1.22 1.56
C VAL A 289 12.40 1.01 0.09
N ASP A 290 11.14 1.10 -0.32
CA ASP A 290 10.72 0.90 -1.71
C ASP A 290 11.39 1.90 -2.66
N ALA A 291 11.46 3.19 -2.30
CA ALA A 291 12.15 4.20 -3.10
C ALA A 291 13.66 3.94 -3.19
N ALA A 292 14.28 3.56 -2.07
CA ALA A 292 15.72 3.32 -2.03
C ALA A 292 16.12 2.07 -2.83
N VAL A 293 15.41 0.96 -2.64
CA VAL A 293 15.68 -0.29 -3.38
C VAL A 293 15.46 -0.06 -4.87
N GLN A 294 14.35 0.55 -5.29
CA GLN A 294 14.09 0.83 -6.70
C GLN A 294 15.11 1.78 -7.32
N SER A 295 15.67 2.73 -6.55
CA SER A 295 16.81 3.55 -7.01
C SER A 295 18.04 2.70 -7.31
N LYS A 296 18.35 1.71 -6.46
CA LYS A 296 19.44 0.75 -6.73
C LYS A 296 19.14 -0.08 -7.98
N LEU A 297 17.93 -0.58 -8.11
CA LEU A 297 17.49 -1.40 -9.26
C LEU A 297 17.54 -0.62 -10.59
N LEU A 298 17.36 0.71 -10.56
CA LEU A 298 17.58 1.60 -11.70
C LEU A 298 19.05 1.88 -11.99
N GLY A 299 19.96 1.49 -11.10
CA GLY A 299 21.42 1.62 -11.29
C GLY A 299 22.07 2.80 -10.56
N ALA A 300 21.42 3.40 -9.56
CA ALA A 300 22.08 4.34 -8.67
C ALA A 300 23.29 3.67 -7.98
N GLU A 301 24.46 4.35 -7.99
CA GLU A 301 25.68 3.81 -7.39
C GLU A 301 25.59 3.85 -5.86
N ASN A 302 25.25 5.00 -5.30
CA ASN A 302 25.15 5.22 -3.87
C ASN A 302 23.71 5.56 -3.49
N VAL A 303 23.10 4.74 -2.64
CA VAL A 303 21.77 5.00 -2.10
C VAL A 303 21.84 4.94 -0.58
N THR A 304 21.34 6.00 0.07
CA THR A 304 21.33 6.10 1.54
C THR A 304 19.95 6.48 2.03
N ILE A 305 19.37 5.66 2.91
CA ILE A 305 18.22 6.03 3.73
C ILE A 305 18.74 6.78 4.96
N VAL A 306 18.14 7.93 5.27
CA VAL A 306 18.42 8.69 6.49
C VAL A 306 17.14 8.79 7.33
N TYR A 307 17.24 8.29 8.55
CA TYR A 307 16.12 8.25 9.49
C TYR A 307 16.43 9.03 10.76
N ARG A 308 15.46 9.83 11.21
CA ARG A 308 15.65 10.76 12.33
C ARG A 308 15.70 10.14 13.72
N ARG A 309 15.33 8.86 13.87
CA ARG A 309 15.31 8.14 15.14
C ARG A 309 16.19 6.90 15.08
N ASP A 310 16.23 6.17 16.18
CA ASP A 310 16.87 4.85 16.24
C ASP A 310 16.27 3.85 15.25
N GLN A 311 17.10 2.91 14.80
CA GLN A 311 16.72 1.90 13.82
C GLN A 311 15.51 1.05 14.27
N ALA A 312 15.43 0.73 15.55
CA ALA A 312 14.30 -0.04 16.12
C ALA A 312 12.97 0.73 16.08
N LYS A 313 13.01 2.06 15.88
CA LYS A 313 11.81 2.91 15.72
C LYS A 313 11.39 3.13 14.27
N MET A 314 12.07 2.50 13.32
CA MET A 314 11.62 2.51 11.92
C MET A 314 10.30 1.75 11.80
N SER A 315 9.35 2.29 11.04
CA SER A 315 8.08 1.58 10.73
C SER A 315 8.25 0.52 9.63
N ALA A 316 9.33 0.59 8.84
CA ALA A 316 9.76 -0.53 8.00
C ALA A 316 10.25 -1.68 8.90
N SER A 317 9.76 -2.89 8.65
CA SER A 317 10.13 -4.07 9.43
C SER A 317 11.63 -4.40 9.34
N PRO A 318 12.18 -5.18 10.28
CA PRO A 318 13.54 -5.71 10.16
C PRO A 318 13.77 -6.48 8.83
N TYR A 319 12.75 -7.17 8.33
CA TYR A 319 12.79 -7.85 7.03
C TYR A 319 12.97 -6.85 5.89
N GLU A 320 12.18 -5.79 5.83
CA GLU A 320 12.29 -4.72 4.83
C GLU A 320 13.64 -3.98 4.92
N GLN A 321 14.12 -3.71 6.13
CA GLN A 321 15.44 -3.11 6.35
C GLN A 321 16.57 -4.04 5.86
N GLY A 322 16.45 -5.35 6.15
CA GLY A 322 17.37 -6.37 5.66
C GLY A 322 17.37 -6.48 4.13
N HIS A 323 16.19 -6.40 3.51
CA HIS A 323 16.05 -6.36 2.05
C HIS A 323 16.77 -5.15 1.45
N ALA A 324 16.58 -3.95 2.01
CA ALA A 324 17.25 -2.73 1.56
C ALA A 324 18.78 -2.87 1.65
N THR A 325 19.30 -3.33 2.79
CA THR A 325 20.75 -3.48 2.97
C THR A 325 21.34 -4.57 2.07
N SER A 326 20.63 -5.67 1.84
CA SER A 326 21.02 -6.71 0.90
C SER A 326 21.06 -6.21 -0.56
N ALA A 327 20.21 -5.24 -0.91
CA ALA A 327 20.25 -4.54 -2.19
C ALA A 327 21.37 -3.50 -2.30
N GLY A 328 22.19 -3.30 -1.24
CA GLY A 328 23.30 -2.34 -1.20
C GLY A 328 22.87 -0.92 -0.82
N VAL A 329 21.73 -0.76 -0.13
CA VAL A 329 21.30 0.52 0.45
C VAL A 329 21.96 0.69 1.82
N ARG A 330 22.50 1.86 2.08
CA ARG A 330 23.01 2.24 3.41
C ARG A 330 21.88 2.86 4.23
N ILE A 331 21.78 2.52 5.51
CA ILE A 331 20.85 3.13 6.46
C ILE A 331 21.65 3.92 7.50
N ILE A 332 21.32 5.20 7.66
CA ILE A 332 21.85 6.08 8.70
C ILE A 332 20.68 6.49 9.59
N CYS A 333 20.76 6.12 10.87
CA CYS A 333 19.78 6.46 11.89
C CYS A 333 20.23 7.64 12.74
N ASN A 334 19.31 8.18 13.54
CA ASN A 334 19.55 9.31 14.44
C ASN A 334 20.13 10.54 13.71
N ALA A 335 19.61 10.85 12.51
CA ALA A 335 19.99 12.02 11.73
C ALA A 335 18.76 12.66 11.07
N MET A 336 18.67 13.97 11.18
CA MET A 336 17.55 14.74 10.60
C MET A 336 18.09 15.80 9.64
N PRO A 337 17.38 16.09 8.53
CA PRO A 337 17.82 17.07 7.55
C PRO A 337 17.79 18.48 8.15
N VAL A 338 18.81 19.28 7.82
CA VAL A 338 18.97 20.67 8.21
C VAL A 338 18.82 21.58 7.01
N ALA A 339 19.55 21.28 5.93
CA ALA A 339 19.52 22.07 4.71
C ALA A 339 19.81 21.21 3.47
N VAL A 340 19.23 21.62 2.34
CA VAL A 340 19.52 21.08 1.02
C VAL A 340 20.37 22.10 0.24
N HIS A 341 21.57 21.72 -0.14
CA HIS A 341 22.52 22.60 -0.81
C HIS A 341 22.59 22.34 -2.32
N GLY A 342 22.84 23.39 -3.08
CA GLY A 342 23.02 23.36 -4.54
C GLY A 342 22.55 24.65 -5.20
N ASN A 343 22.94 24.85 -6.45
CA ASN A 343 22.53 26.02 -7.24
C ASN A 343 21.35 25.62 -8.14
N GLY A 344 20.13 25.88 -7.69
CA GLY A 344 18.88 25.52 -8.38
C GLY A 344 18.54 24.02 -8.36
N THR A 345 19.54 23.14 -8.28
CA THR A 345 19.40 21.68 -8.22
C THR A 345 20.19 21.16 -7.03
N VAL A 346 19.65 20.13 -6.35
CA VAL A 346 20.34 19.53 -5.19
C VAL A 346 21.71 18.98 -5.57
N ARG A 347 22.69 19.14 -4.68
CA ARG A 347 24.05 18.60 -4.78
C ARG A 347 24.47 17.89 -3.50
N GLU A 348 24.01 18.36 -2.37
CA GLU A 348 24.30 17.81 -1.05
C GLU A 348 23.10 18.05 -0.12
N VAL A 349 22.93 17.17 0.85
CA VAL A 349 22.02 17.37 1.98
C VAL A 349 22.84 17.39 3.26
N GLU A 350 22.63 18.39 4.08
CA GLU A 350 23.21 18.53 5.40
C GLU A 350 22.25 17.95 6.45
N PHE A 351 22.80 17.11 7.32
CA PHE A 351 22.11 16.46 8.41
C PHE A 351 22.74 16.82 9.74
N ALA A 352 21.94 17.03 10.78
CA ALA A 352 22.37 17.05 12.17
C ALA A 352 22.06 15.70 12.81
N TYR A 353 22.96 15.21 13.67
CA TYR A 353 22.62 14.09 14.52
C TYR A 353 21.46 14.46 15.44
N SER A 354 20.55 13.53 15.68
CA SER A 354 19.34 13.75 16.48
C SER A 354 19.37 12.96 17.77
N GLN A 355 18.80 13.53 18.81
CA GLN A 355 18.68 12.92 20.12
C GLN A 355 17.21 12.96 20.58
N ASP A 356 16.71 11.84 21.10
CA ASP A 356 15.43 11.82 21.81
C ASP A 356 15.61 12.50 23.17
N THR A 357 14.76 13.49 23.44
CA THR A 357 14.71 14.21 24.73
C THR A 357 13.30 14.14 25.29
N ASP A 358 13.11 14.48 26.57
CA ASP A 358 11.79 14.53 27.22
C ASP A 358 10.81 15.49 26.51
N THR A 359 11.33 16.45 25.74
CA THR A 359 10.53 17.43 24.98
C THR A 359 10.44 17.08 23.48
N GLY A 360 10.82 15.86 23.09
CA GLY A 360 10.81 15.34 21.71
C GLY A 360 12.20 15.30 21.09
N LEU A 361 12.23 15.02 19.79
CA LEU A 361 13.45 14.87 19.01
C LEU A 361 14.11 16.23 18.74
N LYS A 362 15.40 16.38 19.04
CA LYS A 362 16.18 17.61 18.81
C LYS A 362 17.44 17.35 17.98
N PRO A 363 17.82 18.27 17.09
CA PRO A 363 19.11 18.20 16.43
C PRO A 363 20.24 18.54 17.41
N SER A 364 21.37 17.86 17.24
CA SER A 364 22.64 18.23 17.89
C SER A 364 23.36 19.35 17.12
N ALA A 365 24.43 19.89 17.69
CA ALA A 365 25.28 20.83 16.99
C ALA A 365 26.22 20.16 15.95
N GLU A 366 26.38 18.84 16.01
CA GLU A 366 27.22 18.09 15.10
C GLU A 366 26.46 17.79 13.82
N THR A 367 27.02 18.17 12.68
CA THR A 367 26.44 17.98 11.36
C THR A 367 27.37 17.19 10.45
N PHE A 368 26.79 16.58 9.40
CA PHE A 368 27.52 15.95 8.30
C PHE A 368 26.77 16.19 6.99
N ARG A 369 27.45 15.98 5.86
CA ARG A 369 26.87 16.15 4.54
C ARG A 369 26.93 14.87 3.72
N LEU A 370 25.90 14.61 2.95
CA LEU A 370 25.83 13.57 1.94
C LEU A 370 25.67 14.20 0.56
N ARG A 371 26.44 13.73 -0.41
CA ARG A 371 26.19 14.07 -1.82
C ARG A 371 24.84 13.51 -2.23
N ALA A 372 24.11 14.26 -3.05
CA ALA A 372 22.84 13.86 -3.58
C ALA A 372 22.58 14.47 -4.95
N ASP A 373 22.36 13.65 -5.96
CA ASP A 373 21.79 14.06 -7.24
C ASP A 373 20.26 14.03 -7.19
N HIS A 374 19.67 13.08 -6.39
CA HIS A 374 18.27 13.00 -6.04
C HIS A 374 18.07 12.92 -4.53
N VAL A 375 17.02 13.57 -4.05
CA VAL A 375 16.50 13.42 -2.69
C VAL A 375 15.04 12.99 -2.78
N PHE A 376 14.68 11.87 -2.13
CA PHE A 376 13.30 11.41 -2.05
C PHE A 376 12.76 11.59 -0.62
N LYS A 377 11.65 12.34 -0.49
CA LYS A 377 10.94 12.53 0.76
C LYS A 377 9.96 11.39 0.98
N ALA A 378 10.19 10.59 2.01
CA ALA A 378 9.34 9.48 2.44
C ALA A 378 8.95 9.64 3.93
N ILE A 379 8.48 10.85 4.28
CA ILE A 379 8.26 11.33 5.67
C ILE A 379 6.79 11.35 6.07
N GLY A 380 5.99 10.53 5.44
CA GLY A 380 4.56 10.37 5.70
C GLY A 380 3.70 11.22 4.79
N GLN A 381 2.49 10.73 4.55
CA GLN A 381 1.48 11.37 3.71
C GLN A 381 0.46 12.13 4.56
N THR A 382 -0.25 13.07 3.94
CA THR A 382 -1.27 13.93 4.56
C THR A 382 -2.58 13.87 3.78
N LEU A 383 -3.68 14.08 4.48
CA LEU A 383 -4.97 14.28 3.84
C LEU A 383 -5.06 15.76 3.42
N ASP A 384 -4.84 16.01 2.14
CA ASP A 384 -5.07 17.31 1.56
C ASP A 384 -6.55 17.43 1.14
N ASP A 385 -7.09 18.65 1.19
CA ASP A 385 -8.44 18.95 0.72
C ASP A 385 -9.54 18.06 1.31
N ALA A 386 -9.51 17.85 2.63
CA ALA A 386 -10.60 17.17 3.32
C ALA A 386 -11.95 17.85 3.00
N PRO A 387 -12.99 17.08 2.60
CA PRO A 387 -14.28 17.68 2.29
C PRO A 387 -14.82 18.50 3.45
N SER A 388 -15.30 19.70 3.15
CA SER A 388 -15.82 20.62 4.17
C SER A 388 -16.99 20.02 4.95
N GLY A 389 -17.08 20.32 6.24
CA GLY A 389 -18.15 19.84 7.13
C GLY A 389 -17.87 18.48 7.78
N LEU A 390 -16.80 17.77 7.40
CA LEU A 390 -16.37 16.56 8.09
C LEU A 390 -15.51 16.90 9.32
N ALA A 391 -15.77 16.23 10.43
CA ALA A 391 -14.89 16.29 11.59
C ALA A 391 -13.57 15.56 11.29
N LEU A 392 -12.46 16.12 11.77
CA LEU A 392 -11.12 15.53 11.62
C LEU A 392 -10.56 15.12 12.99
N ALA A 393 -9.79 14.04 12.99
CA ALA A 393 -9.01 13.57 14.13
C ALA A 393 -7.60 13.19 13.65
N GLY A 394 -6.56 13.80 14.24
CA GLY A 394 -5.17 13.55 13.84
C GLY A 394 -4.86 13.87 12.38
N GLY A 395 -5.57 14.83 11.75
CA GLY A 395 -5.40 15.17 10.34
C GLY A 395 -6.12 14.24 9.35
N LYS A 396 -6.91 13.28 9.84
CA LYS A 396 -7.70 12.34 9.03
C LYS A 396 -9.19 12.50 9.32
N ILE A 397 -10.07 11.97 8.48
CA ILE A 397 -11.53 12.01 8.68
C ILE A 397 -11.86 11.21 9.94
N ALA A 398 -12.52 11.86 10.91
CA ALA A 398 -12.98 11.20 12.13
C ALA A 398 -14.11 10.23 11.81
N ILE A 399 -13.97 8.97 12.22
CA ILE A 399 -14.95 7.91 12.03
C ILE A 399 -15.27 7.16 13.32
N THR A 400 -16.43 6.51 13.34
CA THR A 400 -16.75 5.46 14.32
C THR A 400 -16.16 4.12 13.86
N ALA A 401 -16.23 3.09 14.71
CA ALA A 401 -15.78 1.73 14.36
C ALA A 401 -16.43 1.14 13.09
N ALA A 402 -17.65 1.59 12.75
CA ALA A 402 -18.35 1.18 11.53
C ALA A 402 -18.08 2.08 10.31
N GLY A 403 -17.08 2.96 10.40
CA GLY A 403 -16.72 3.90 9.32
C GLY A 403 -17.67 5.09 9.18
N ARG A 404 -18.65 5.32 10.06
CA ARG A 404 -19.55 6.47 9.97
C ARG A 404 -18.81 7.76 10.29
N THR A 405 -19.01 8.78 9.45
CA THR A 405 -18.45 10.12 9.66
C THR A 405 -19.38 11.00 10.51
N SER A 406 -18.98 12.24 10.74
CA SER A 406 -19.83 13.26 11.40
C SER A 406 -21.07 13.66 10.56
N LEU A 407 -21.08 13.39 9.27
CA LEU A 407 -22.18 13.72 8.36
C LEU A 407 -23.07 12.50 8.11
N PRO A 408 -24.39 12.56 8.38
CA PRO A 408 -25.31 11.45 8.10
C PRO A 408 -25.30 11.05 6.63
N GLY A 409 -25.30 9.72 6.38
CA GLY A 409 -25.29 9.15 5.03
C GLY A 409 -23.91 9.10 4.38
N ILE A 410 -22.85 9.45 5.12
CA ILE A 410 -21.46 9.41 4.65
C ILE A 410 -20.62 8.52 5.56
N TRP A 411 -19.88 7.61 4.95
CA TRP A 411 -18.89 6.74 5.57
C TRP A 411 -17.50 7.01 5.00
N ALA A 412 -16.46 6.66 5.73
CA ALA A 412 -15.09 6.71 5.25
C ALA A 412 -14.28 5.52 5.76
N GLY A 413 -13.18 5.21 5.07
CA GLY A 413 -12.24 4.16 5.45
C GLY A 413 -10.96 4.20 4.61
N GLY A 414 -9.96 3.41 5.00
CA GLY A 414 -8.62 3.45 4.47
C GLY A 414 -7.82 4.65 4.99
N ASP A 415 -6.71 4.95 4.36
CA ASP A 415 -5.70 5.89 4.87
C ASP A 415 -6.24 7.30 5.15
N CYS A 416 -7.34 7.74 4.52
CA CYS A 416 -7.97 9.02 4.80
C CYS A 416 -8.77 9.05 6.10
N ALA A 417 -9.10 7.90 6.70
CA ALA A 417 -9.89 7.79 7.92
C ALA A 417 -8.99 7.58 9.15
N SER A 418 -9.48 8.05 10.32
CA SER A 418 -8.75 7.92 11.58
C SER A 418 -8.92 6.52 12.17
N GLY A 419 -7.85 5.98 12.79
CA GLY A 419 -7.90 4.81 13.69
C GLY A 419 -7.24 3.53 13.17
N GLY A 420 -7.14 3.30 11.87
CA GLY A 420 -6.46 2.14 11.29
C GLY A 420 -4.97 2.34 11.02
N ASN A 421 -4.27 1.27 10.69
CA ASN A 421 -2.92 1.34 10.12
C ASN A 421 -3.03 1.60 8.61
N ASP A 422 -2.11 2.40 8.06
CA ASP A 422 -2.06 2.72 6.62
C ASP A 422 -1.50 1.51 5.84
N LEU A 423 -2.31 0.45 5.75
CA LEU A 423 -2.00 -0.82 5.08
C LEU A 423 -3.14 -1.21 4.13
N THR A 424 -2.79 -1.81 2.99
CA THR A 424 -3.79 -2.33 2.04
C THR A 424 -4.82 -3.22 2.73
N VAL A 425 -4.39 -4.14 3.60
CA VAL A 425 -5.29 -5.09 4.28
C VAL A 425 -6.23 -4.41 5.27
N THR A 426 -5.77 -3.37 5.97
CA THR A 426 -6.61 -2.56 6.88
C THR A 426 -7.65 -1.78 6.08
N ALA A 427 -7.24 -1.13 4.99
CA ALA A 427 -8.15 -0.42 4.10
C ALA A 427 -9.24 -1.33 3.52
N VAL A 428 -8.89 -2.58 3.16
CA VAL A 428 -9.87 -3.58 2.70
C VAL A 428 -10.87 -3.94 3.81
N ALA A 429 -10.40 -4.16 5.04
CA ALA A 429 -11.27 -4.45 6.19
C ALA A 429 -12.25 -3.30 6.43
N GLU A 430 -11.74 -2.08 6.52
CA GLU A 430 -12.58 -0.89 6.77
C GLU A 430 -13.60 -0.65 5.65
N GLY A 431 -13.22 -0.81 4.38
CA GLY A 431 -14.15 -0.69 3.26
C GLY A 431 -15.23 -1.77 3.29
N ARG A 432 -14.87 -3.02 3.59
CA ARG A 432 -15.82 -4.14 3.75
C ARG A 432 -16.80 -3.88 4.92
N ASP A 433 -16.28 -3.47 6.06
CA ASP A 433 -17.08 -3.33 7.29
C ASP A 433 -18.00 -2.10 7.19
N ALA A 434 -17.53 -1.00 6.59
CA ALA A 434 -18.37 0.14 6.25
C ALA A 434 -19.50 -0.25 5.29
N ALA A 435 -19.25 -1.10 4.28
CA ALA A 435 -20.27 -1.59 3.37
C ALA A 435 -21.35 -2.39 4.10
N MET A 436 -21.00 -3.19 5.11
CA MET A 436 -21.96 -3.92 5.91
C MET A 436 -22.86 -2.98 6.72
N ASP A 437 -22.31 -1.93 7.30
CA ASP A 437 -23.06 -0.92 8.04
C ASP A 437 -23.94 -0.05 7.12
N ILE A 438 -23.44 0.31 5.93
CA ILE A 438 -24.23 0.99 4.88
C ILE A 438 -25.43 0.12 4.50
N HIS A 439 -25.21 -1.16 4.21
CA HIS A 439 -26.28 -2.10 3.87
C HIS A 439 -27.35 -2.17 4.97
N ALA A 440 -26.94 -2.37 6.21
CA ALA A 440 -27.86 -2.41 7.35
C ALA A 440 -28.67 -1.10 7.48
N SER A 441 -28.02 0.05 7.27
CA SER A 441 -28.68 1.36 7.30
C SER A 441 -29.70 1.54 6.18
N LEU A 442 -29.37 1.11 4.95
CA LEU A 442 -30.25 1.26 3.78
C LEU A 442 -31.43 0.29 3.77
N MET A 443 -31.24 -0.91 4.33
CA MET A 443 -32.29 -1.96 4.33
C MET A 443 -33.16 -1.93 5.56
N GLY A 444 -32.95 -1.01 6.50
CA GLY A 444 -33.77 -0.89 7.71
C GLY A 444 -33.65 -2.09 8.65
N ALA A 445 -32.52 -2.82 8.60
CA ALA A 445 -32.25 -3.88 9.56
C ALA A 445 -32.16 -3.26 10.97
N VAL A 446 -33.14 -3.53 11.78
CA VAL A 446 -33.21 -3.12 13.20
C VAL A 446 -32.00 -3.72 13.90
N ARG A 447 -31.28 -2.84 14.61
CA ARG A 447 -30.17 -3.20 15.51
C ARG A 447 -30.65 -4.07 16.67
#